data_36700ee2886a8a3edcffdf006dc6bda3
#
_entry.id   36700ee2886a8a3edcffdf006dc6bda3
#
_cell.length_a   1.000
_cell.length_b   1.000
_cell.length_c   1.000
_cell.angle_alpha   90.00
_cell.angle_beta   90.00
_cell.angle_gamma   90.00
#
_symmetry.space_group_name_H-M   'P 1'
#
loop_
_entity.id
_entity.type
_entity.pdbx_description
1 polymer ?
#
loop_
_entity_poly.entity_id
_entity_poly.type
_entity_poly.pdbx_seq_one_letter_code
_entity_poly.pdbx_strand_id
1 'polypeptide(L)'
;NTNGSRTSLPEEYRLPCHNGVTTFSDTYGVMHLDKPAPTLTSGCTTISKGRFGHPTQNRGISLREAAKLQTFPDNFEFIGTLSSISLQIGNAVPPLLAQASAEKIYHYMTLIDNIMNKNINTTAS
;
A
#
# COMPACT_ATOMS: atom_id res chain seq x y z
N ASN A 1 7.80 23.70 -5.12
CA ASN A 1 6.81 22.66 -4.78
C ASN A 1 6.19 22.11 -6.07
N THR A 2 6.83 21.08 -6.60
CA THR A 2 6.25 20.33 -7.72
C THR A 2 5.14 19.44 -7.13
N ASN A 3 3.95 19.49 -7.71
CA ASN A 3 2.77 18.71 -7.27
C ASN A 3 2.93 17.18 -7.40
N GLY A 4 4.14 16.67 -7.23
CA GLY A 4 4.44 15.25 -7.20
C GLY A 4 4.35 14.51 -8.53
N SER A 5 4.19 15.20 -9.66
CA SER A 5 4.17 14.59 -11.00
C SER A 5 5.37 15.05 -11.83
N ARG A 6 5.92 14.15 -12.64
CA ARG A 6 6.98 14.49 -13.60
C ARG A 6 6.57 15.58 -14.59
N THR A 7 5.27 15.75 -14.85
CA THR A 7 4.74 16.77 -15.76
C THR A 7 4.64 18.15 -15.12
N SER A 8 4.77 18.26 -13.79
CA SER A 8 4.76 19.54 -13.06
C SER A 8 6.11 20.22 -13.01
N LEU A 9 7.19 19.59 -13.49
CA LEU A 9 8.49 20.24 -13.65
C LEU A 9 8.47 21.19 -14.85
N PRO A 10 9.11 22.37 -14.76
CA PRO A 10 9.43 23.18 -15.95
C PRO A 10 10.14 22.35 -17.00
N GLU A 11 9.90 22.64 -18.28
CA GLU A 11 10.38 21.82 -19.40
C GLU A 11 11.92 21.68 -19.38
N GLU A 12 12.63 22.71 -18.98
CA GLU A 12 14.08 22.75 -18.85
C GLU A 12 14.67 21.76 -17.85
N TYR A 13 13.85 21.31 -16.87
CA TYR A 13 14.24 20.33 -15.85
C TYR A 13 13.67 18.93 -16.12
N ARG A 14 12.94 18.75 -17.23
CA ARG A 14 12.41 17.44 -17.61
C ARG A 14 13.46 16.63 -18.35
N LEU A 15 13.52 15.36 -18.04
CA LEU A 15 14.29 14.43 -18.86
C LEU A 15 13.70 14.37 -20.29
N PRO A 16 14.52 14.27 -21.34
CA PRO A 16 14.02 14.21 -22.71
C PRO A 16 12.96 13.13 -22.94
N CYS A 17 13.08 11.98 -22.25
CA CYS A 17 12.10 10.89 -22.30
C CYS A 17 10.76 11.21 -21.63
N HIS A 18 10.65 12.33 -20.92
CA HIS A 18 9.40 12.78 -20.29
C HIS A 18 8.62 13.80 -21.13
N ASN A 19 9.23 14.33 -22.19
CA ASN A 19 8.59 15.30 -23.05
C ASN A 19 7.55 14.62 -23.95
N GLY A 20 6.35 15.20 -24.02
CA GLY A 20 5.25 14.68 -24.83
C GLY A 20 4.56 13.43 -24.30
N VAL A 21 4.96 12.89 -23.13
CA VAL A 21 4.31 11.72 -22.53
C VAL A 21 3.15 12.16 -21.64
N THR A 22 1.93 11.84 -22.06
CA THR A 22 0.69 12.12 -21.32
C THR A 22 0.20 10.93 -20.50
N THR A 23 0.77 9.74 -20.69
CA THR A 23 0.45 8.50 -19.99
C THR A 23 1.37 8.28 -18.79
N PHE A 24 0.93 7.46 -17.82
CA PHE A 24 1.71 7.12 -16.62
C PHE A 24 2.09 8.35 -15.78
N SER A 25 1.13 9.23 -15.53
CA SER A 25 1.31 10.47 -14.74
C SER A 25 1.88 10.24 -13.34
N ASP A 26 1.68 9.06 -12.78
CA ASP A 26 2.12 8.71 -11.42
C ASP A 26 3.57 8.21 -11.33
N THR A 27 4.21 7.88 -12.45
CA THR A 27 5.63 7.51 -12.44
C THR A 27 6.50 8.72 -12.11
N TYR A 28 7.55 8.51 -11.31
CA TYR A 28 8.41 9.57 -10.77
C TYR A 28 7.67 10.58 -9.88
N GLY A 29 6.49 10.23 -9.41
CA GLY A 29 5.72 11.08 -8.52
C GLY A 29 6.22 11.03 -7.08
N VAL A 30 5.91 12.08 -6.31
CA VAL A 30 6.19 12.22 -4.88
C VAL A 30 4.89 12.00 -4.11
N MET A 31 4.94 11.30 -2.98
CA MET A 31 3.80 11.15 -2.08
C MET A 31 3.47 12.48 -1.39
N HIS A 32 2.24 12.62 -0.93
CA HIS A 32 1.78 13.78 -0.19
C HIS A 32 1.60 13.39 1.29
N LEU A 33 1.98 14.27 2.20
CA LEU A 33 1.80 14.05 3.66
C LEU A 33 0.34 14.12 4.10
N ASP A 34 -0.48 14.87 3.38
CA ASP A 34 -1.88 15.14 3.68
C ASP A 34 -2.87 14.21 2.95
N LYS A 35 -2.36 13.20 2.24
CA LYS A 35 -3.18 12.27 1.45
C LYS A 35 -2.78 10.83 1.75
N PRO A 36 -3.70 9.88 1.57
CA PRO A 36 -3.35 8.46 1.63
C PRO A 36 -2.21 8.13 0.67
N ALA A 37 -1.34 7.20 1.08
CA ALA A 37 -0.31 6.68 0.22
C ALA A 37 -0.92 5.98 -1.01
N PRO A 38 -0.25 6.02 -2.17
CA PRO A 38 -0.67 5.24 -3.32
C PRO A 38 -0.58 3.75 -3.01
N THR A 39 -1.31 2.92 -3.74
CA THR A 39 -1.20 1.47 -3.64
C THR A 39 0.25 1.04 -3.84
N LEU A 40 0.79 0.36 -2.84
CA LEU A 40 2.15 -0.17 -2.91
C LEU A 40 2.16 -1.42 -3.81
N THR A 41 3.13 -1.45 -4.70
CA THR A 41 3.37 -2.58 -5.62
C THR A 41 4.73 -3.22 -5.31
N SER A 42 5.03 -4.35 -5.95
CA SER A 42 6.31 -5.04 -5.81
C SER A 42 7.55 -4.20 -6.13
N GLY A 43 7.37 -3.03 -6.72
CA GLY A 43 8.44 -2.05 -7.02
C GLY A 43 8.36 -0.78 -6.18
N CYS A 44 7.74 -0.82 -5.00
CA CYS A 44 7.41 0.34 -4.17
C CYS A 44 8.60 1.22 -3.73
N THR A 45 9.84 0.75 -3.85
CA THR A 45 11.05 1.54 -3.58
C THR A 45 11.65 2.17 -4.85
N THR A 46 11.06 1.88 -6.00
CA THR A 46 11.56 2.37 -7.30
C THR A 46 10.68 3.50 -7.81
N ILE A 47 11.20 4.72 -7.84
CA ILE A 47 10.45 5.94 -8.22
C ILE A 47 9.89 5.89 -9.65
N SER A 48 10.50 5.11 -10.55
CA SER A 48 10.00 4.93 -11.92
C SER A 48 8.77 4.02 -12.04
N LYS A 49 8.40 3.32 -10.96
CA LYS A 49 7.27 2.39 -10.96
C LYS A 49 5.99 2.94 -10.34
N GLY A 50 6.02 4.19 -9.88
CA GLY A 50 4.85 4.83 -9.26
C GLY A 50 5.19 6.13 -8.55
N ARG A 51 4.27 6.60 -7.72
CA ARG A 51 4.43 7.78 -6.90
C ARG A 51 5.10 7.42 -5.56
N PHE A 52 6.34 6.93 -5.64
CA PHE A 52 7.08 6.42 -4.48
C PHE A 52 8.22 7.35 -4.03
N GLY A 53 8.22 8.61 -4.50
CA GLY A 53 9.11 9.65 -3.99
C GLY A 53 8.74 10.02 -2.55
N HIS A 54 9.74 10.18 -1.68
CA HIS A 54 9.54 10.61 -0.30
C HIS A 54 9.03 12.07 -0.26
N PRO A 55 8.01 12.39 0.57
CA PRO A 55 7.33 13.69 0.51
C PRO A 55 8.22 14.90 0.88
N THR A 56 9.28 14.71 1.65
CA THR A 56 10.15 15.80 2.12
C THR A 56 11.64 15.60 1.81
N GLN A 57 12.03 14.43 1.30
CA GLN A 57 13.43 14.13 0.99
C GLN A 57 13.57 13.77 -0.49
N ASN A 58 14.67 14.15 -1.10
CA ASN A 58 14.96 13.89 -2.52
C ASN A 58 15.39 12.42 -2.76
N ARG A 59 14.53 11.47 -2.44
CA ARG A 59 14.75 10.02 -2.61
C ARG A 59 13.43 9.26 -2.77
N GLY A 60 13.50 8.03 -3.18
CA GLY A 60 12.38 7.11 -3.01
C GLY A 60 12.16 6.75 -1.54
N ILE A 61 11.00 6.17 -1.22
CA ILE A 61 10.78 5.59 0.11
C ILE A 61 11.67 4.37 0.34
N SER A 62 12.08 4.18 1.58
CA SER A 62 12.82 2.99 2.00
C SER A 62 11.88 1.78 2.17
N LEU A 63 12.46 0.58 2.21
CA LEU A 63 11.70 -0.65 2.51
C LEU A 63 10.99 -0.57 3.87
N ARG A 64 11.61 0.05 4.88
CA ARG A 64 10.99 0.20 6.21
C ARG A 64 9.81 1.17 6.18
N GLU A 65 9.92 2.26 5.45
CA GLU A 65 8.81 3.20 5.24
C GLU A 65 7.67 2.53 4.45
N ALA A 66 7.98 1.76 3.41
CA ALA A 66 6.99 0.98 2.67
C ALA A 66 6.29 -0.05 3.56
N ALA A 67 7.03 -0.75 4.43
CA ALA A 67 6.46 -1.68 5.39
C ALA A 67 5.53 -0.99 6.40
N LYS A 68 5.90 0.18 6.89
CA LYS A 68 5.03 1.00 7.76
C LYS A 68 3.74 1.44 7.07
N LEU A 69 3.82 1.87 5.82
CA LEU A 69 2.65 2.22 5.01
C LEU A 69 1.72 1.02 4.81
N GLN A 70 2.28 -0.18 4.73
CA GLN A 70 1.54 -1.46 4.71
C GLN A 70 1.12 -1.93 6.11
N THR A 71 1.30 -1.11 7.15
CA THR A 71 0.93 -1.41 8.53
C THR A 71 1.66 -2.59 9.19
N PHE A 72 2.84 -2.97 8.67
CA PHE A 72 3.70 -3.91 9.38
C PHE A 72 4.25 -3.28 10.66
N PRO A 73 4.31 -4.03 11.78
CA PRO A 73 4.91 -3.54 13.00
C PRO A 73 6.42 -3.27 12.83
N ASP A 74 6.96 -2.34 13.64
CA ASP A 74 8.35 -1.89 13.51
C ASP A 74 9.37 -3.00 13.74
N ASN A 75 9.03 -3.99 14.54
CA ASN A 75 9.86 -5.16 14.85
C ASN A 75 9.67 -6.32 13.87
N PHE A 76 8.87 -6.16 12.82
CA PHE A 76 8.70 -7.22 11.82
C PHE A 76 9.99 -7.36 10.99
N GLU A 77 10.53 -8.56 10.95
CA GLU A 77 11.75 -8.89 10.22
C GLU A 77 11.42 -9.52 8.88
N PHE A 78 11.92 -8.90 7.81
CA PHE A 78 11.86 -9.45 6.46
C PHE A 78 13.17 -10.18 6.16
N ILE A 79 13.09 -11.35 5.54
CA ILE A 79 14.24 -12.17 5.19
C ILE A 79 14.40 -12.20 3.67
N GLY A 80 15.61 -11.99 3.20
CA GLY A 80 15.96 -12.07 1.78
C GLY A 80 16.72 -10.86 1.25
N THR A 81 16.86 -10.79 -0.05
CA THR A 81 17.47 -9.65 -0.74
C THR A 81 16.54 -8.44 -0.73
N LEU A 82 17.09 -7.24 -0.97
CA LEU A 82 16.28 -6.01 -1.06
C LEU A 82 15.13 -6.13 -2.06
N SER A 83 15.38 -6.77 -3.20
CA SER A 83 14.34 -7.01 -4.22
C SER A 83 13.27 -7.98 -3.71
N SER A 84 13.66 -9.03 -3.02
CA SER A 84 12.73 -10.00 -2.41
C SER A 84 11.88 -9.33 -1.33
N ILE A 85 12.47 -8.51 -0.47
CA ILE A 85 11.77 -7.77 0.58
C ILE A 85 10.76 -6.77 -0.04
N SER A 86 11.17 -6.05 -1.08
CA SER A 86 10.27 -5.14 -1.82
C SER A 86 9.06 -5.89 -2.40
N LEU A 87 9.29 -7.10 -2.91
CA LEU A 87 8.23 -7.97 -3.43
C LEU A 87 7.29 -8.44 -2.31
N GLN A 88 7.84 -8.87 -1.18
CA GLN A 88 7.05 -9.28 -0.01
C GLN A 88 6.14 -8.14 0.48
N ILE A 89 6.68 -6.95 0.65
CA ILE A 89 5.92 -5.78 1.11
C ILE A 89 4.83 -5.40 0.09
N GLY A 90 5.18 -5.33 -1.19
CA GLY A 90 4.24 -4.88 -2.24
C GLY A 90 3.11 -5.87 -2.53
N ASN A 91 3.32 -7.17 -2.26
CA ASN A 91 2.30 -8.20 -2.46
C ASN A 91 1.51 -8.51 -1.17
N ALA A 92 1.90 -7.94 -0.05
CA ALA A 92 1.23 -8.20 1.21
C ALA A 92 -0.16 -7.56 1.27
N VAL A 93 -1.10 -8.25 1.91
CA VAL A 93 -2.28 -7.60 2.46
C VAL A 93 -1.86 -6.89 3.76
N PRO A 94 -2.17 -5.59 3.93
CA PRO A 94 -1.80 -4.87 5.14
C PRO A 94 -2.34 -5.58 6.41
N PRO A 95 -1.49 -5.88 7.42
CA PRO A 95 -1.90 -6.61 8.61
C PRO A 95 -3.14 -6.05 9.31
N LEU A 96 -3.25 -4.73 9.46
CA LEU A 96 -4.44 -4.11 10.09
C LEU A 96 -5.70 -4.29 9.23
N LEU A 97 -5.60 -4.28 7.90
CA LEU A 97 -6.72 -4.56 7.02
C LEU A 97 -7.15 -6.03 7.12
N ALA A 98 -6.18 -6.94 7.15
CA ALA A 98 -6.45 -8.36 7.33
C ALA A 98 -7.13 -8.63 8.68
N GLN A 99 -6.67 -8.01 9.76
CA GLN A 99 -7.27 -8.09 11.09
C GLN A 99 -8.72 -7.61 11.08
N ALA A 100 -8.98 -6.40 10.58
CA ALA A 100 -10.33 -5.85 10.52
C ALA A 100 -11.29 -6.74 9.71
N SER A 101 -10.80 -7.32 8.63
CA SER A 101 -11.57 -8.26 7.80
C SER A 101 -11.87 -9.55 8.56
N ALA A 102 -10.87 -10.12 9.24
CA ALA A 102 -11.03 -11.35 10.03
C ALA A 102 -12.00 -11.16 11.20
N GLU A 103 -11.90 -10.05 11.93
CA GLU A 103 -12.84 -9.71 13.01
C GLU A 103 -14.28 -9.62 12.50
N LYS A 104 -14.50 -9.05 11.34
CA LYS A 104 -15.82 -8.95 10.73
C LYS A 104 -16.37 -10.32 10.31
N ILE A 105 -15.54 -11.13 9.70
CA ILE A 105 -15.92 -12.51 9.33
C ILE A 105 -16.26 -13.33 10.58
N TYR A 106 -15.42 -13.28 11.61
CA TYR A 106 -15.65 -13.97 12.86
C TYR A 106 -16.97 -13.56 13.52
N HIS A 107 -17.27 -12.25 13.53
CA HIS A 107 -18.53 -11.74 14.05
C HIS A 107 -19.75 -12.35 13.30
N TYR A 108 -19.72 -12.38 11.97
CA TYR A 108 -20.80 -12.97 11.20
C TYR A 108 -20.93 -14.48 11.42
N MET A 109 -19.83 -15.22 11.50
CA MET A 109 -19.86 -16.65 11.81
C MET A 109 -20.52 -16.91 13.16
N THR A 110 -20.16 -16.14 14.19
CA THR A 110 -20.77 -16.26 15.52
C THR A 110 -22.28 -15.97 15.50
N LEU A 111 -22.73 -14.98 14.74
CA LEU A 111 -24.15 -14.70 14.56
C LEU A 111 -24.90 -15.86 13.91
N ILE A 112 -24.33 -16.45 12.87
CA ILE A 112 -24.92 -17.59 12.16
C ILE A 112 -25.03 -18.79 13.10
N ASP A 113 -23.98 -19.11 13.85
CA ASP A 113 -23.98 -20.22 14.82
C ASP A 113 -25.07 -20.04 15.89
N ASN A 114 -25.23 -18.82 16.40
CA ASN A 114 -26.28 -18.49 17.38
C ASN A 114 -27.69 -18.66 16.79
N ILE A 115 -27.92 -18.31 15.55
CA ILE A 115 -29.22 -18.48 14.86
C ILE A 115 -29.50 -19.96 14.64
N MET A 116 -28.51 -20.71 14.18
CA MET A 116 -28.64 -22.15 13.92
C MET A 116 -28.97 -22.92 15.23
N ASN A 117 -28.26 -22.62 16.31
CA ASN A 117 -28.48 -23.24 17.61
C ASN A 117 -29.87 -22.92 18.19
N LYS A 118 -30.39 -21.71 18.01
CA LYS A 118 -31.75 -21.35 18.41
C LYS A 118 -32.80 -22.15 17.66
N ASN A 119 -32.62 -22.31 16.33
CA ASN A 119 -33.58 -23.05 15.51
C ASN A 119 -33.61 -24.54 15.85
N ILE A 120 -32.48 -25.16 16.19
CA ILE A 120 -32.40 -26.56 16.62
C ILE A 120 -33.17 -26.76 17.93
N ASN A 121 -33.04 -25.87 18.89
CA ASN A 121 -33.72 -25.97 20.17
C ASN A 121 -35.24 -25.72 20.08
N THR A 122 -35.70 -24.98 19.09
CA THR A 122 -37.13 -24.70 18.86
C THR A 122 -37.85 -25.86 18.18
N THR A 123 -37.13 -26.68 17.39
CA THR A 123 -37.70 -27.88 16.72
C THR A 123 -37.67 -29.14 17.57
N ALA A 124 -37.03 -29.12 18.75
CA ALA A 124 -36.93 -30.22 19.68
C ALA A 124 -37.96 -30.17 20.84
N SER A 125 -38.84 -29.15 20.83
CA SER A 125 -39.95 -28.97 21.79
C SER A 125 -41.29 -29.23 21.12
#